data_5040c15e5e74fe5c283fd6821ff2d34a
#
_entry.id   5040c15e5e74fe5c283fd6821ff2d34a
#
_cell.length_a   1.000
_cell.length_b   1.000
_cell.length_c   1.000
_cell.angle_alpha   90.00
_cell.angle_beta   90.00
_cell.angle_gamma   90.00
#
_symmetry.space_group_name_H-M   'P 1'
#
loop_
_entity.id
_entity.type
_entity.pdbx_description
1 polymer ?
#
loop_
_entity_poly.entity_id
_entity_poly.type
_entity_poly.pdbx_seq_one_letter_code
_entity_poly.pdbx_strand_id
1 'polypeptide(L)'
;VIRSLLISYKMLGTKEWFVIQHTHCGMMGFTNEEARELFASDAHVHGIDATEAHYIDFMPISGTIEENLVRDVRRLRTHPLVPASIVIHGYIYDVHTGRLIVCEEAEKVGAAK
;
A
#
# COMPACT_ATOMS: atom_id res chain seq x y z
N VAL A 1 -6.00 -0.84 -6.77
CA VAL A 1 -6.78 -0.63 -5.53
C VAL A 1 -7.68 0.58 -5.62
N ILE A 2 -7.18 1.77 -6.02
CA ILE A 2 -7.99 3.02 -6.08
C ILE A 2 -9.25 2.83 -6.94
N ARG A 3 -9.12 2.22 -8.10
CA ARG A 3 -10.27 1.94 -8.98
C ARG A 3 -11.38 1.20 -8.25
N SER A 4 -11.04 0.16 -7.51
CA SER A 4 -12.02 -0.66 -6.78
C SER A 4 -12.71 0.14 -5.66
N LEU A 5 -11.97 0.99 -4.96
CA LEU A 5 -12.53 1.86 -3.93
C LEU A 5 -13.51 2.87 -4.53
N LEU A 6 -13.16 3.50 -5.64
CA LEU A 6 -14.02 4.46 -6.32
C LEU A 6 -15.32 3.82 -6.82
N ILE A 7 -15.23 2.61 -7.39
CA ILE A 7 -16.40 1.86 -7.82
C ILE A 7 -17.26 1.47 -6.62
N SER A 8 -16.64 1.02 -5.54
CA SER A 8 -17.35 0.70 -4.29
C SER A 8 -18.15 1.90 -3.77
N TYR A 9 -17.54 3.07 -3.75
CA TYR A 9 -18.24 4.30 -3.38
C TYR A 9 -19.42 4.60 -4.32
N LYS A 10 -19.15 4.63 -5.65
CA LYS A 10 -20.15 5.10 -6.62
C LYS A 10 -21.28 4.12 -6.85
N MET A 11 -21.00 2.84 -6.87
CA MET A 11 -21.96 1.79 -7.24
C MET A 11 -22.59 1.10 -6.04
N LEU A 12 -21.89 1.03 -4.91
CA LEU A 12 -22.33 0.28 -3.73
C LEU A 12 -22.66 1.18 -2.53
N GLY A 13 -22.44 2.49 -2.64
CA GLY A 13 -22.75 3.44 -1.59
C GLY A 13 -21.83 3.37 -0.37
N THR A 14 -20.62 2.85 -0.52
CA THR A 14 -19.63 2.78 0.56
C THR A 14 -19.26 4.18 1.04
N LYS A 15 -19.22 4.37 2.36
CA LYS A 15 -18.94 5.66 3.00
C LYS A 15 -17.65 5.71 3.79
N GLU A 16 -17.08 4.56 4.10
CA GLU A 16 -15.85 4.42 4.88
C GLU A 16 -14.93 3.42 4.22
N TRP A 17 -13.64 3.73 4.21
CA TRP A 17 -12.61 2.85 3.70
C TRP A 17 -11.59 2.55 4.78
N PHE A 18 -11.02 1.37 4.75
CA PHE A 18 -10.00 0.92 5.68
C PHE A 18 -8.72 0.58 4.91
N VAL A 19 -7.63 1.21 5.27
CA VAL A 19 -6.30 0.86 4.79
C VAL A 19 -5.61 0.12 5.93
N ILE A 20 -5.30 -1.14 5.70
CA ILE A 20 -4.71 -2.01 6.72
C ILE A 20 -3.38 -2.53 6.19
N GLN A 21 -2.32 -2.23 6.89
CA GLN A 21 -1.00 -2.80 6.65
C GLN A 21 -0.64 -3.75 7.78
N HIS A 22 0.28 -4.68 7.55
CA HIS A 22 0.64 -5.65 8.57
C HIS A 22 2.12 -5.57 8.94
N THR A 23 2.44 -5.97 10.16
CA THR A 23 3.81 -6.07 10.63
C THR A 23 4.57 -7.18 9.87
N HIS A 24 5.89 -7.13 9.87
CA HIS A 24 6.76 -8.11 9.23
C HIS A 24 6.44 -8.36 7.73
N CYS A 25 6.07 -7.30 7.01
CA CYS A 25 5.78 -7.39 5.59
C CYS A 25 7.05 -7.67 4.79
N GLY A 26 7.03 -8.72 3.97
CA GLY A 26 8.16 -9.06 3.10
C GLY A 26 8.52 -7.97 2.10
N MET A 27 7.58 -7.09 1.75
CA MET A 27 7.83 -5.97 0.84
C MET A 27 8.69 -4.87 1.45
N MET A 28 8.99 -4.93 2.74
CA MET A 28 9.86 -3.97 3.43
C MET A 28 11.34 -4.34 3.39
N GLY A 29 11.68 -5.51 2.89
CA GLY A 29 13.03 -6.06 2.98
C GLY A 29 13.92 -5.82 1.77
N PHE A 30 13.49 -5.08 0.76
CA PHE A 30 14.26 -4.91 -0.47
C PHE A 30 14.00 -3.58 -1.16
N THR A 31 14.89 -3.23 -2.10
CA THR A 31 14.73 -2.09 -3.02
C THR A 31 14.38 -2.59 -4.42
N ASN A 32 13.94 -1.68 -5.31
CA ASN A 32 13.72 -2.03 -6.72
C ASN A 32 15.01 -2.54 -7.38
N GLU A 33 16.15 -1.96 -7.04
CA GLU A 33 17.44 -2.40 -7.58
C GLU A 33 17.77 -3.83 -7.17
N GLU A 34 17.59 -4.15 -5.89
CA GLU A 34 17.79 -5.51 -5.38
C GLU A 34 16.88 -6.52 -6.06
N ALA A 35 15.62 -6.19 -6.25
CA ALA A 35 14.66 -7.05 -6.96
C ALA A 35 15.10 -7.29 -8.41
N ARG A 36 15.53 -6.25 -9.11
CA ARG A 36 16.01 -6.36 -10.49
C ARG A 36 17.25 -7.23 -10.59
N GLU A 37 18.18 -7.12 -9.65
CA GLU A 37 19.38 -7.96 -9.59
C GLU A 37 19.05 -9.44 -9.38
N LEU A 38 18.05 -9.73 -8.54
CA LEU A 38 17.58 -11.11 -8.33
C LEU A 38 17.07 -11.72 -9.64
N PHE A 39 16.28 -10.99 -10.40
CA PHE A 39 15.79 -11.46 -11.71
C PHE A 39 16.94 -11.59 -12.73
N ALA A 40 17.89 -10.68 -12.71
CA ALA A 40 19.07 -10.78 -13.59
C ALA A 40 19.90 -12.03 -13.30
N SER A 41 20.06 -12.40 -12.04
CA SER A 41 20.72 -13.66 -11.65
C SER A 41 19.95 -14.88 -12.14
N ASP A 42 18.62 -14.87 -12.01
CA ASP A 42 17.78 -15.97 -12.45
C ASP A 42 17.79 -16.16 -13.97
N ALA A 43 17.97 -15.08 -14.74
CA ALA A 43 18.02 -15.15 -16.19
C ALA A 43 19.11 -16.10 -16.71
N HIS A 44 20.26 -16.15 -16.03
CA HIS A 44 21.36 -17.04 -16.41
C HIS A 44 21.10 -18.49 -16.03
N VAL A 45 20.33 -18.74 -14.97
CA VAL A 45 20.11 -20.08 -14.42
C VAL A 45 18.86 -20.72 -15.02
N HIS A 46 17.80 -19.94 -15.19
CA HIS A 46 16.47 -20.44 -15.57
C HIS A 46 16.01 -20.02 -16.96
N GLY A 47 16.83 -19.29 -17.71
CA GLY A 47 16.53 -18.88 -19.08
C GLY A 47 15.39 -17.85 -19.19
N ILE A 48 15.12 -17.10 -18.14
CA ILE A 48 14.15 -16.01 -18.18
C ILE A 48 14.77 -14.76 -18.79
N ASP A 49 13.93 -13.91 -19.41
CA ASP A 49 14.36 -12.60 -19.88
C ASP A 49 14.10 -11.56 -18.77
N ALA A 50 15.19 -11.08 -18.17
CA ALA A 50 15.13 -10.12 -17.08
C ALA A 50 14.99 -8.65 -17.56
N THR A 51 14.94 -8.39 -18.86
CA THR A 51 14.87 -7.02 -19.41
C THR A 51 13.64 -6.27 -18.89
N GLU A 52 12.50 -6.96 -18.82
CA GLU A 52 11.24 -6.37 -18.35
C GLU A 52 11.32 -5.90 -16.88
N ALA A 53 12.22 -6.47 -16.08
CA ALA A 53 12.38 -6.07 -14.68
C ALA A 53 12.78 -4.60 -14.52
N HIS A 54 13.41 -3.99 -15.52
CA HIS A 54 13.76 -2.57 -15.51
C HIS A 54 12.55 -1.65 -15.62
N TYR A 55 11.43 -2.15 -16.13
CA TYR A 55 10.21 -1.37 -16.35
C TYR A 55 9.16 -1.59 -15.27
N ILE A 56 9.39 -2.52 -14.36
CA ILE A 56 8.47 -2.84 -13.27
C ILE A 56 8.87 -2.08 -12.01
N ASP A 57 7.90 -1.38 -11.43
CA ASP A 57 8.01 -0.91 -10.06
C ASP A 57 7.46 -1.99 -9.14
N PHE A 58 8.34 -2.67 -8.41
CA PHE A 58 7.94 -3.71 -7.47
C PHE A 58 7.29 -3.14 -6.22
N MET A 59 7.24 -1.80 -6.11
CA MET A 59 6.61 -1.07 -5.03
C MET A 59 7.09 -1.51 -3.63
N PRO A 60 8.40 -1.59 -3.41
CA PRO A 60 8.90 -1.93 -2.08
C PRO A 60 8.50 -0.87 -1.07
N ILE A 61 8.24 -1.32 0.16
CA ILE A 61 7.86 -0.43 1.25
C ILE A 61 9.14 0.13 1.88
N SER A 62 9.27 1.46 1.88
CA SER A 62 10.40 2.16 2.49
C SER A 62 9.97 2.88 3.78
N GLY A 63 10.90 3.04 4.72
CA GLY A 63 10.63 3.68 6.00
C GLY A 63 9.90 2.76 6.97
N THR A 64 9.22 3.34 7.94
CA THR A 64 8.43 2.57 8.90
C THR A 64 7.07 2.20 8.32
N ILE A 65 6.43 1.19 8.91
CA ILE A 65 5.08 0.78 8.50
C ILE A 65 4.07 1.92 8.72
N GLU A 66 4.22 2.68 9.80
CA GLU A 66 3.37 3.82 10.12
C GLU A 66 3.49 4.90 9.05
N GLU A 67 4.72 5.26 8.66
CA GLU A 67 4.97 6.26 7.62
C GLU A 67 4.37 5.84 6.28
N ASN A 68 4.50 4.58 5.94
CA ASN A 68 3.95 4.03 4.71
C ASN A 68 2.42 4.05 4.72
N LEU A 69 1.82 3.68 5.85
CA LEU A 69 0.37 3.71 6.04
C LEU A 69 -0.18 5.15 5.89
N VAL A 70 0.44 6.11 6.55
CA VAL A 70 0.07 7.53 6.46
C VAL A 70 0.18 8.03 5.02
N ARG A 71 1.24 7.62 4.32
CA ARG A 71 1.44 7.97 2.90
C ARG A 71 0.31 7.43 2.03
N ASP A 72 -0.10 6.19 2.25
CA ASP A 72 -1.17 5.56 1.48
C ASP A 72 -2.52 6.21 1.75
N VAL A 73 -2.84 6.48 3.02
CA VAL A 73 -4.07 7.19 3.40
C VAL A 73 -4.09 8.59 2.79
N ARG A 74 -2.97 9.31 2.84
CA ARG A 74 -2.86 10.64 2.23
C ARG A 74 -3.06 10.58 0.73
N ARG A 75 -2.48 9.60 0.05
CA ARG A 75 -2.66 9.41 -1.40
C ARG A 75 -4.12 9.23 -1.77
N LEU A 76 -4.86 8.46 -0.98
CA LEU A 76 -6.30 8.31 -1.17
C LEU A 76 -7.05 9.62 -0.88
N ARG A 77 -6.75 10.26 0.25
CA ARG A 77 -7.43 11.51 0.66
C ARG A 77 -7.27 12.63 -0.37
N THR A 78 -6.10 12.74 -0.98
CA THR A 78 -5.80 13.80 -1.95
C THR A 78 -6.14 13.44 -3.39
N HIS A 79 -6.62 12.25 -3.64
CA HIS A 79 -7.00 11.84 -4.99
C HIS A 79 -8.21 12.64 -5.48
N PRO A 80 -8.18 13.20 -6.70
CA PRO A 80 -9.25 14.10 -7.19
C PRO A 80 -10.65 13.49 -7.22
N LEU A 81 -10.75 12.18 -7.40
CA LEU A 81 -12.04 11.48 -7.49
C LEU A 81 -12.54 10.98 -6.13
N VAL A 82 -11.80 11.16 -5.05
CA VAL A 82 -12.22 10.72 -3.72
C VAL A 82 -13.00 11.86 -3.06
N PRO A 83 -14.29 11.63 -2.72
CA PRO A 83 -15.09 12.66 -2.08
C PRO A 83 -14.59 13.03 -0.69
N ALA A 84 -14.71 14.29 -0.33
CA ALA A 84 -14.31 14.79 0.97
C ALA A 84 -15.10 14.14 2.13
N SER A 85 -16.32 13.65 1.84
CA SER A 85 -17.18 12.99 2.83
C SER A 85 -16.78 11.57 3.20
N ILE A 86 -15.93 10.92 2.40
CA ILE A 86 -15.44 9.57 2.71
C ILE A 86 -14.48 9.65 3.89
N VAL A 87 -14.69 8.79 4.88
CA VAL A 87 -13.75 8.59 6.00
C VAL A 87 -12.78 7.48 5.60
N ILE A 88 -11.49 7.73 5.76
CA ILE A 88 -10.45 6.76 5.46
C ILE A 88 -9.72 6.43 6.76
N HIS A 89 -9.83 5.19 7.18
CA HIS A 89 -9.20 4.68 8.40
C HIS A 89 -7.86 4.04 8.08
N GLY A 90 -6.92 4.16 9.01
CA GLY A 90 -5.60 3.54 8.90
C GLY A 90 -5.30 2.65 10.09
N TYR A 91 -5.04 1.37 9.85
CA TYR A 91 -4.74 0.38 10.87
C TYR A 91 -3.50 -0.43 10.53
N ILE A 92 -2.84 -0.90 11.57
CA ILE A 92 -1.73 -1.86 11.45
C ILE A 92 -2.17 -3.17 12.08
N TYR A 93 -2.12 -4.24 11.30
CA TYR A 93 -2.39 -5.59 11.77
C TYR A 93 -1.10 -6.22 12.30
N ASP A 94 -1.08 -6.55 13.60
CA ASP A 94 0.03 -7.25 14.22
C ASP A 94 -0.13 -8.75 13.98
N VAL A 95 0.76 -9.33 13.18
CA VAL A 95 0.69 -10.74 12.79
C VAL A 95 1.02 -11.69 13.95
N HIS A 96 1.67 -11.22 15.00
CA HIS A 96 1.98 -12.04 16.17
C HIS A 96 0.82 -12.12 17.17
N THR A 97 0.09 -11.03 17.34
CA THR A 97 -1.01 -10.96 18.31
C THR A 97 -2.39 -11.09 17.68
N GLY A 98 -2.50 -10.89 16.35
CA GLY A 98 -3.77 -10.85 15.64
C GLY A 98 -4.60 -9.61 15.93
N ARG A 99 -4.00 -8.55 16.44
CA ARG A 99 -4.69 -7.30 16.79
C ARG A 99 -4.59 -6.28 15.68
N LEU A 100 -5.66 -5.51 15.48
CA LEU A 100 -5.67 -4.30 14.70
C LEU A 100 -5.33 -3.11 15.61
N ILE A 101 -4.26 -2.40 15.24
CA ILE A 101 -3.78 -1.24 15.99
C ILE A 101 -4.12 0.01 15.20
N VAL A 102 -4.81 0.94 15.82
CA VAL A 102 -5.15 2.22 15.19
C VAL A 102 -3.89 3.05 15.00
N CYS A 103 -3.70 3.59 13.79
CA CYS A 103 -2.66 4.58 13.53
C CYS A 103 -3.30 5.98 13.62
N GLU A 104 -3.12 6.66 14.74
CA GLU A 104 -3.77 7.95 15.00
C GLU A 104 -3.44 9.00 13.94
N GLU A 105 -2.22 9.04 13.46
CA GLU A 105 -1.82 9.98 12.41
C GLU A 105 -2.53 9.69 11.09
N ALA A 106 -2.67 8.41 10.72
CA ALA A 106 -3.42 8.02 9.54
C ALA A 106 -4.90 8.39 9.67
N GLU A 107 -5.49 8.20 10.84
CA GLU A 107 -6.87 8.59 11.12
C GLU A 107 -7.09 10.10 10.95
N LYS A 108 -6.15 10.92 11.43
CA LYS A 108 -6.22 12.38 11.25
C LYS A 108 -6.17 12.78 9.79
N VAL A 109 -5.26 12.17 9.02
CA VAL A 109 -5.12 12.44 7.59
C VAL A 109 -6.34 11.98 6.81
N GLY A 110 -6.92 10.85 7.17
CA GLY A 110 -8.05 10.23 6.47
C GLY A 110 -9.42 10.76 6.87
N ALA A 111 -9.51 11.64 7.86
CA ALA A 111 -10.77 12.17 8.32
C ALA A 111 -11.56 12.84 7.20
N ALA A 112 -12.89 12.75 7.26
CA ALA A 112 -13.76 13.46 6.34
C ALA A 112 -13.57 14.98 6.49
N LYS A 113 -13.69 15.67 5.38
CA LYS A 113 -13.55 17.12 5.34
C LYS A 113 -14.89 17.82 5.20
#